data_97b147f0d4416cfba411da45a5a8a346
#
_entry.id   97b147f0d4416cfba411da45a5a8a346
#
_cell.length_a   1.000
_cell.length_b   1.000
_cell.length_c   1.000
_cell.angle_alpha   90.00
_cell.angle_beta   90.00
_cell.angle_gamma   90.00
#
_symmetry.space_group_name_H-M   'P 1'
#
loop_
_entity.id
_entity.type
_entity.pdbx_description
1 polymer ?
#
loop_
_entity_poly.entity_id
_entity_poly.type
_entity_poly.pdbx_seq_one_letter_code
_entity_poly.pdbx_strand_id
1 'polypeptide(L)'
;MYERYHNIYFRSPDGHGDDNEYDNGGPVIDLGGKVVGMVNDPERFESFIPSSIVLSCLDSWRKYRHFARPHLGMTFKAIELLEPSHVDMLWRMYNIDDGLVVQEVSKGSNAEILGIQKGDVIESINGKRVSTTIEFENMLMSTCKVPSGVEVHIFVGLFHTLKKERSTIELTANLSELGEVITS
;
A
#
# COMPACT_ATOMS: atom_id res chain seq x y z
N MET A 1 1.80 4.41 21.04
CA MET A 1 2.39 3.74 19.86
C MET A 1 1.21 3.35 18.99
N TYR A 2 0.96 4.06 17.90
CA TYR A 2 -0.18 3.78 17.01
C TYR A 2 0.31 2.76 15.98
N GLU A 3 -0.26 1.57 15.98
CA GLU A 3 -0.10 0.62 14.88
C GLU A 3 -0.83 1.18 13.66
N ARG A 4 -0.10 1.71 12.70
CA ARG A 4 -0.67 2.13 11.43
C ARG A 4 -0.64 0.92 10.50
N TYR A 5 -1.77 0.26 10.38
CA TYR A 5 -1.95 -0.73 9.32
C TYR A 5 -1.83 -0.02 7.98
N HIS A 6 -1.01 -0.55 7.07
CA HIS A 6 -0.78 0.03 5.75
C HIS A 6 -2.09 0.37 5.03
N ASN A 7 -2.06 1.45 4.25
CA ASN A 7 -3.11 2.10 3.46
C ASN A 7 -3.93 1.17 2.54
N ILE A 8 -4.39 0.04 3.04
CA ILE A 8 -5.33 -0.85 2.35
C ILE A 8 -6.77 -0.36 2.53
N TYR A 9 -6.96 0.67 3.35
CA TYR A 9 -8.25 1.21 3.72
C TYR A 9 -8.63 2.35 2.79
N PHE A 10 -9.82 2.26 2.22
CA PHE A 10 -10.43 3.31 1.41
C PHE A 10 -11.59 3.89 2.19
N ARG A 11 -11.60 5.20 2.32
CA ARG A 11 -12.69 5.91 2.98
C ARG A 11 -13.94 5.86 2.10
N SER A 12 -15.10 5.53 2.69
CA SER A 12 -16.38 5.69 2.02
C SER A 12 -16.67 7.19 1.83
N PRO A 13 -17.17 7.63 0.66
CA PRO A 13 -17.50 9.03 0.42
C PRO A 13 -18.69 9.55 1.23
N ASP A 14 -19.52 8.65 1.77
CA ASP A 14 -20.81 9.00 2.40
C ASP A 14 -20.75 9.09 3.92
N GLY A 15 -19.66 9.65 4.48
CA GLY A 15 -19.39 9.80 5.91
C GLY A 15 -20.45 10.52 6.76
N HIS A 16 -21.67 10.04 6.76
CA HIS A 16 -22.71 10.42 7.72
C HIS A 16 -22.98 9.26 8.67
N GLY A 17 -22.14 9.15 9.69
CA GLY A 17 -22.35 8.20 10.76
C GLY A 17 -23.34 8.70 11.80
N ASP A 18 -24.56 8.20 11.75
CA ASP A 18 -25.31 8.01 12.99
C ASP A 18 -24.60 6.94 13.83
N ASP A 19 -24.69 7.05 15.16
CA ASP A 19 -24.00 6.25 16.19
C ASP A 19 -24.25 4.71 16.14
N ASN A 20 -24.54 4.15 14.99
CA ASN A 20 -24.78 2.73 14.82
C ASN A 20 -23.46 1.97 14.70
N GLU A 21 -23.32 0.92 15.48
CA GLU A 21 -22.24 -0.06 15.37
C GLU A 21 -22.06 -0.45 13.91
N TYR A 22 -20.92 -0.06 13.31
CA TYR A 22 -20.59 -0.46 11.96
C TYR A 22 -20.35 -1.95 11.94
N ASP A 23 -21.06 -2.65 11.07
CA ASP A 23 -20.92 -4.09 10.85
C ASP A 23 -19.58 -4.39 10.15
N ASN A 24 -18.49 -4.42 10.91
CA ASN A 24 -17.21 -4.88 10.43
C ASN A 24 -17.38 -6.26 9.75
N GLY A 25 -16.81 -6.40 8.55
CA GLY A 25 -16.93 -7.61 7.75
C GLY A 25 -18.10 -7.61 6.76
N GLY A 26 -18.96 -6.60 6.78
CA GLY A 26 -20.03 -6.43 5.78
C GLY A 26 -19.48 -6.15 4.38
N PRO A 27 -20.20 -6.53 3.29
CA PRO A 27 -19.75 -6.29 1.93
C PRO A 27 -19.95 -4.82 1.52
N VAL A 28 -18.96 -4.25 0.84
CA VAL A 28 -19.11 -3.00 0.08
C VAL A 28 -19.50 -3.36 -1.34
N ILE A 29 -20.60 -2.77 -1.84
CA ILE A 29 -21.21 -3.12 -3.13
C ILE A 29 -21.20 -1.87 -4.02
N ASP A 30 -20.79 -2.01 -5.28
CA ASP A 30 -20.88 -0.95 -6.27
C ASP A 30 -22.32 -0.76 -6.79
N LEU A 31 -22.55 0.29 -7.58
CA LEU A 31 -23.86 0.58 -8.16
C LEU A 31 -24.35 -0.49 -9.14
N GLY A 32 -23.48 -1.37 -9.61
CA GLY A 32 -23.81 -2.53 -10.45
C GLY A 32 -24.15 -3.79 -9.65
N GLY A 33 -24.14 -3.73 -8.30
CA GLY A 33 -24.41 -4.86 -7.41
C GLY A 33 -23.22 -5.79 -7.20
N LYS A 34 -22.01 -5.42 -7.63
CA LYS A 34 -20.79 -6.21 -7.46
C LYS A 34 -20.11 -5.88 -6.12
N VAL A 35 -19.70 -6.91 -5.40
CA VAL A 35 -18.91 -6.75 -4.18
C VAL A 35 -17.50 -6.25 -4.54
N VAL A 36 -17.16 -5.05 -4.10
CA VAL A 36 -15.88 -4.38 -4.36
C VAL A 36 -14.96 -4.37 -3.13
N GLY A 37 -15.47 -4.69 -1.95
CA GLY A 37 -14.68 -4.74 -0.73
C GLY A 37 -15.43 -5.30 0.45
N MET A 38 -14.76 -5.27 1.60
CA MET A 38 -15.29 -5.67 2.90
C MET A 38 -15.03 -4.54 3.89
N VAL A 39 -16.06 -4.12 4.61
CA VAL A 39 -15.93 -3.07 5.65
C VAL A 39 -14.92 -3.53 6.70
N ASN A 40 -13.98 -2.65 6.98
CA ASN A 40 -13.02 -2.81 8.06
C ASN A 40 -12.75 -1.45 8.68
N ASP A 41 -13.40 -1.19 9.78
CA ASP A 41 -13.35 0.10 10.45
C ASP A 41 -12.86 -0.05 11.89
N PRO A 42 -11.53 -0.20 12.08
CA PRO A 42 -10.96 -0.40 13.42
C PRO A 42 -11.10 0.82 14.34
N GLU A 43 -11.29 2.01 13.77
CA GLU A 43 -11.30 3.27 14.53
C GLU A 43 -12.37 4.28 14.04
N ARG A 44 -13.44 3.84 13.40
CA ARG A 44 -14.52 4.66 12.82
C ARG A 44 -14.06 5.58 11.68
N PHE A 45 -13.10 5.12 10.86
CA PHE A 45 -12.62 5.86 9.69
C PHE A 45 -13.36 5.53 8.39
N GLU A 46 -14.47 4.81 8.46
CA GLU A 46 -15.30 4.43 7.30
C GLU A 46 -14.44 3.81 6.18
N SER A 47 -13.65 2.82 6.54
CA SER A 47 -12.69 2.18 5.65
C SER A 47 -13.13 0.79 5.20
N PHE A 48 -12.60 0.33 4.09
CA PHE A 48 -12.84 -1.03 3.62
C PHE A 48 -11.59 -1.64 3.00
N ILE A 49 -11.53 -2.97 3.00
CA ILE A 49 -10.49 -3.73 2.32
C ILE A 49 -11.00 -4.11 0.92
N PRO A 50 -10.30 -3.76 -0.17
CA PRO A 50 -10.70 -4.12 -1.52
C PRO A 50 -10.85 -5.63 -1.71
N SER A 51 -11.86 -6.05 -2.47
CA SER A 51 -12.15 -7.47 -2.73
C SER A 51 -10.98 -8.21 -3.39
N SER A 52 -10.17 -7.54 -4.22
CA SER A 52 -8.96 -8.11 -4.82
C SER A 52 -7.94 -8.55 -3.78
N ILE A 53 -7.77 -7.75 -2.72
CA ILE A 53 -6.86 -8.05 -1.61
C ILE A 53 -7.43 -9.23 -0.79
N VAL A 54 -8.72 -9.16 -0.43
CA VAL A 54 -9.39 -10.24 0.32
C VAL A 54 -9.26 -11.58 -0.42
N LEU A 55 -9.52 -11.59 -1.73
CA LEU A 55 -9.40 -12.79 -2.56
C LEU A 55 -7.95 -13.32 -2.60
N SER A 56 -6.96 -12.44 -2.74
CA SER A 56 -5.55 -12.82 -2.71
C SER A 56 -5.15 -13.45 -1.37
N CYS A 57 -5.65 -12.91 -0.26
CA CYS A 57 -5.45 -13.47 1.09
C CYS A 57 -6.08 -14.87 1.20
N LEU A 58 -7.33 -15.02 0.73
CA LEU A 58 -8.05 -16.30 0.76
C LEU A 58 -7.36 -17.36 -0.09
N ASP A 59 -6.84 -16.99 -1.26
CA ASP A 59 -6.12 -17.92 -2.13
C ASP A 59 -4.80 -18.37 -1.49
N SER A 60 -4.07 -17.45 -0.85
CA SER A 60 -2.87 -17.78 -0.10
C SER A 60 -3.19 -18.69 1.08
N TRP A 61 -4.25 -18.40 1.84
CA TRP A 61 -4.70 -19.25 2.94
C TRP A 61 -5.10 -20.66 2.47
N ARG A 62 -5.87 -20.76 1.39
CA ARG A 62 -6.29 -22.06 0.84
C ARG A 62 -5.11 -22.92 0.42
N LYS A 63 -4.10 -22.30 -0.20
CA LYS A 63 -2.98 -22.98 -0.81
C LYS A 63 -1.87 -23.29 0.19
N TYR A 64 -1.55 -22.33 1.06
CA TYR A 64 -0.38 -22.39 1.92
C TYR A 64 -0.73 -22.49 3.41
N ARG A 65 -2.01 -22.34 3.80
CA ARG A 65 -2.51 -22.32 5.18
C ARG A 65 -1.92 -21.20 6.03
N HIS A 66 -1.34 -20.22 5.41
CA HIS A 66 -0.86 -18.99 6.03
C HIS A 66 -1.06 -17.81 5.08
N PHE A 67 -0.99 -16.64 5.66
CA PHE A 67 -1.00 -15.38 4.94
C PHE A 67 0.16 -14.55 5.48
N ALA A 68 1.11 -14.23 4.63
CA ALA A 68 2.24 -13.41 5.00
C ALA A 68 2.42 -12.27 4.00
N ARG A 69 2.87 -11.11 4.48
CA ARG A 69 3.09 -9.91 3.69
C ARG A 69 4.53 -9.42 3.90
N PRO A 70 5.19 -8.91 2.84
CA PRO A 70 6.50 -8.30 3.00
C PRO A 70 6.38 -6.96 3.70
N HIS A 71 7.22 -6.73 4.69
CA HIS A 71 7.38 -5.45 5.34
C HIS A 71 8.39 -4.61 4.58
N LEU A 72 7.95 -3.51 4.01
CA LEU A 72 8.79 -2.65 3.19
C LEU A 72 9.46 -1.52 3.99
N GLY A 73 8.99 -1.25 5.19
CA GLY A 73 9.49 -0.18 6.03
C GLY A 73 9.05 1.21 5.59
N MET A 74 7.95 1.34 4.85
CA MET A 74 7.49 2.63 4.35
C MET A 74 5.98 2.65 4.13
N THR A 75 5.38 3.85 4.22
CA THR A 75 4.01 4.12 3.78
C THR A 75 4.02 5.02 2.55
N PHE A 76 2.98 4.94 1.74
CA PHE A 76 2.87 5.72 0.51
C PHE A 76 1.42 6.06 0.19
N LYS A 77 1.23 7.05 -0.67
CA LYS A 77 -0.07 7.54 -1.12
C LYS A 77 -0.04 7.74 -2.63
N ALA A 78 -1.10 7.33 -3.33
CA ALA A 78 -1.22 7.56 -4.76
C ALA A 78 -1.20 9.05 -5.10
N ILE A 79 -0.52 9.43 -6.20
CA ILE A 79 -0.42 10.83 -6.65
C ILE A 79 -1.82 11.42 -6.88
N GLU A 80 -2.74 10.66 -7.46
CA GLU A 80 -4.12 11.09 -7.69
C GLU A 80 -4.89 11.52 -6.42
N LEU A 81 -4.44 11.05 -5.25
CA LEU A 81 -5.05 11.37 -3.95
C LEU A 81 -4.33 12.50 -3.20
N LEU A 82 -3.31 13.11 -3.80
CA LEU A 82 -2.64 14.27 -3.24
C LEU A 82 -3.45 15.55 -3.46
N GLU A 83 -3.08 16.59 -2.71
CA GLU A 83 -3.59 17.94 -2.97
C GLU A 83 -3.25 18.38 -4.40
N PRO A 84 -4.17 19.03 -5.13
CA PRO A 84 -3.95 19.45 -6.53
C PRO A 84 -2.67 20.25 -6.75
N SER A 85 -2.25 21.06 -5.79
CA SER A 85 -1.01 21.82 -5.82
C SER A 85 0.23 20.94 -5.86
N HIS A 86 0.21 19.81 -5.14
CA HIS A 86 1.32 18.84 -5.14
C HIS A 86 1.37 18.05 -6.45
N VAL A 87 0.21 17.67 -6.98
CA VAL A 87 0.11 17.00 -8.29
C VAL A 87 0.69 17.89 -9.39
N ASP A 88 0.26 19.18 -9.43
CA ASP A 88 0.76 20.16 -10.40
C ASP A 88 2.27 20.40 -10.27
N MET A 89 2.79 20.45 -9.05
CA MET A 89 4.23 20.57 -8.79
C MET A 89 5.01 19.36 -9.34
N LEU A 90 4.58 18.12 -9.06
CA LEU A 90 5.22 16.90 -9.54
C LEU A 90 5.23 16.86 -11.07
N TRP A 91 4.11 17.21 -11.69
CA TRP A 91 4.00 17.29 -13.15
C TRP A 91 4.94 18.33 -13.74
N ARG A 92 4.88 19.59 -13.28
CA ARG A 92 5.67 20.69 -13.86
C ARG A 92 7.16 20.55 -13.63
N MET A 93 7.56 20.11 -12.44
CA MET A 93 8.99 20.04 -12.10
C MET A 93 9.69 18.78 -12.58
N TYR A 94 8.95 17.63 -12.61
CA TYR A 94 9.57 16.33 -12.79
C TYR A 94 8.93 15.52 -13.92
N ASN A 95 7.85 16.03 -14.55
CA ASN A 95 7.05 15.31 -15.54
C ASN A 95 6.55 13.96 -15.00
N ILE A 96 6.07 13.97 -13.74
CA ILE A 96 5.50 12.83 -13.04
C ILE A 96 4.02 13.12 -12.82
N ASP A 97 3.15 12.31 -13.39
CA ASP A 97 1.69 12.40 -13.30
C ASP A 97 1.08 11.19 -12.61
N ASP A 98 1.88 10.16 -12.34
CA ASP A 98 1.41 8.87 -11.85
C ASP A 98 2.44 8.21 -10.93
N GLY A 99 1.98 7.35 -10.03
CA GLY A 99 2.82 6.66 -9.07
C GLY A 99 2.39 6.83 -7.61
N LEU A 100 3.25 6.37 -6.70
CA LEU A 100 3.01 6.40 -5.26
C LEU A 100 4.06 7.26 -4.56
N VAL A 101 3.64 8.32 -3.87
CA VAL A 101 4.54 9.17 -3.08
C VAL A 101 4.78 8.55 -1.72
N VAL A 102 6.04 8.36 -1.36
CA VAL A 102 6.46 7.89 -0.04
C VAL A 102 6.10 8.93 1.02
N GLN A 103 5.28 8.54 1.99
CA GLN A 103 4.81 9.41 3.07
C GLN A 103 5.70 9.33 4.31
N GLU A 104 6.07 8.12 4.68
CA GLU A 104 6.91 7.84 5.85
C GLU A 104 7.85 6.69 5.52
N VAL A 105 9.04 6.70 6.10
CA VAL A 105 10.01 5.60 6.05
C VAL A 105 10.36 5.23 7.47
N SER A 106 10.29 3.95 7.79
CA SER A 106 10.56 3.43 9.13
C SER A 106 12.06 3.46 9.42
N LYS A 107 12.41 3.98 10.58
CA LYS A 107 13.79 4.04 11.03
C LYS A 107 14.39 2.64 11.19
N GLY A 108 15.60 2.46 10.66
CA GLY A 108 16.30 1.17 10.64
C GLY A 108 15.76 0.16 9.63
N SER A 109 14.77 0.54 8.80
CA SER A 109 14.24 -0.32 7.74
C SER A 109 15.21 -0.48 6.57
N ASN A 110 15.00 -1.52 5.76
CA ASN A 110 15.75 -1.72 4.52
C ASN A 110 15.54 -0.54 3.54
N ALA A 111 14.33 0.03 3.51
CA ALA A 111 14.03 1.22 2.71
C ALA A 111 14.90 2.42 3.12
N GLU A 112 15.03 2.70 4.42
CA GLU A 112 15.88 3.78 4.92
C GLU A 112 17.37 3.55 4.60
N ILE A 113 17.86 2.31 4.84
CA ILE A 113 19.25 1.93 4.57
C ILE A 113 19.61 2.11 3.09
N LEU A 114 18.68 1.81 2.19
CA LEU A 114 18.83 1.98 0.75
C LEU A 114 18.60 3.41 0.26
N GLY A 115 18.29 4.33 1.18
CA GLY A 115 18.22 5.76 0.91
C GLY A 115 16.89 6.23 0.33
N ILE A 116 15.82 5.44 0.48
CA ILE A 116 14.46 5.90 0.17
C ILE A 116 14.05 6.93 1.22
N GLN A 117 13.45 8.02 0.79
CA GLN A 117 13.07 9.13 1.64
C GLN A 117 11.62 9.56 1.43
N LYS A 118 11.06 10.21 2.43
CA LYS A 118 9.78 10.88 2.30
C LYS A 118 9.79 11.84 1.11
N GLY A 119 8.76 11.76 0.28
CA GLY A 119 8.60 12.57 -0.92
C GLY A 119 9.16 11.91 -2.19
N ASP A 120 9.91 10.81 -2.10
CA ASP A 120 10.28 10.02 -3.27
C ASP A 120 9.04 9.39 -3.91
N VAL A 121 9.10 9.11 -5.22
CA VAL A 121 7.96 8.56 -5.97
C VAL A 121 8.29 7.16 -6.46
N ILE A 122 7.47 6.19 -6.07
CA ILE A 122 7.51 4.84 -6.60
C ILE A 122 6.75 4.82 -7.92
N GLU A 123 7.44 4.53 -9.02
CA GLU A 123 6.87 4.47 -10.38
C GLU A 123 6.57 3.05 -10.84
N SER A 124 7.25 2.03 -10.26
CA SER A 124 7.05 0.63 -10.65
C SER A 124 7.45 -0.34 -9.55
N ILE A 125 6.89 -1.55 -9.61
CA ILE A 125 7.29 -2.71 -8.81
C ILE A 125 7.54 -3.91 -9.73
N ASN A 126 8.69 -4.56 -9.58
CA ASN A 126 9.12 -5.69 -10.42
C ASN A 126 9.00 -5.38 -11.93
N GLY A 127 9.36 -4.15 -12.32
CA GLY A 127 9.31 -3.67 -13.71
C GLY A 127 7.92 -3.32 -14.25
N LYS A 128 6.85 -3.46 -13.46
CA LYS A 128 5.49 -3.07 -13.83
C LYS A 128 5.15 -1.72 -13.21
N ARG A 129 4.61 -0.81 -14.00
CA ARG A 129 4.12 0.48 -13.51
C ARG A 129 3.04 0.28 -12.45
N VAL A 130 2.96 1.23 -11.53
CA VAL A 130 1.99 1.23 -10.43
C VAL A 130 1.45 2.64 -10.25
N SER A 131 0.13 2.76 -10.22
CA SER A 131 -0.60 4.03 -10.11
C SER A 131 -1.34 4.13 -8.79
N THR A 132 -1.80 3.02 -8.26
CA THR A 132 -2.62 2.97 -7.04
C THR A 132 -2.00 2.07 -5.98
N THR A 133 -2.33 2.37 -4.71
CA THR A 133 -1.94 1.51 -3.59
C THR A 133 -2.51 0.11 -3.70
N ILE A 134 -3.71 -0.04 -4.30
CA ILE A 134 -4.34 -1.36 -4.52
C ILE A 134 -3.53 -2.20 -5.52
N GLU A 135 -3.10 -1.59 -6.64
CA GLU A 135 -2.24 -2.26 -7.62
C GLU A 135 -0.92 -2.70 -6.99
N PHE A 136 -0.29 -1.80 -6.21
CA PHE A 136 0.96 -2.09 -5.52
C PHE A 136 0.79 -3.28 -4.56
N GLU A 137 -0.24 -3.27 -3.71
CA GLU A 137 -0.54 -4.35 -2.78
C GLU A 137 -0.83 -5.68 -3.51
N ASN A 138 -1.62 -5.66 -4.57
CA ASN A 138 -1.88 -6.86 -5.36
C ASN A 138 -0.59 -7.44 -5.99
N MET A 139 0.32 -6.57 -6.44
CA MET A 139 1.62 -7.00 -6.96
C MET A 139 2.49 -7.60 -5.84
N LEU A 140 2.56 -6.94 -4.67
CA LEU A 140 3.24 -7.48 -3.48
C LEU A 140 2.70 -8.85 -3.11
N MET A 141 1.39 -8.99 -2.98
CA MET A 141 0.73 -10.25 -2.65
C MET A 141 1.03 -11.36 -3.67
N SER A 142 1.22 -11.00 -4.95
CA SER A 142 1.58 -11.97 -5.99
C SER A 142 2.99 -12.52 -5.82
N THR A 143 3.91 -11.76 -5.21
CA THR A 143 5.29 -12.19 -4.93
C THR A 143 5.40 -13.04 -3.66
N CYS A 144 4.42 -12.95 -2.76
CA CYS A 144 4.41 -13.63 -1.46
C CYS A 144 3.86 -15.08 -1.49
N LYS A 145 3.88 -15.74 -2.65
CA LYS A 145 3.42 -17.12 -2.82
C LYS A 145 4.45 -18.17 -2.33
N VAL A 146 5.15 -17.85 -1.25
CA VAL A 146 6.17 -18.67 -0.62
C VAL A 146 5.88 -18.81 0.87
N PRO A 147 6.40 -19.85 1.55
CA PRO A 147 6.20 -20.04 2.98
C PRO A 147 6.64 -18.83 3.80
N SER A 148 6.03 -18.62 4.99
CA SER A 148 6.45 -17.56 5.90
C SER A 148 7.90 -17.79 6.38
N GLY A 149 8.63 -16.71 6.68
CA GLY A 149 10.03 -16.75 7.06
C GLY A 149 11.02 -16.82 5.89
N VAL A 150 10.53 -16.78 4.64
CA VAL A 150 11.38 -16.65 3.46
C VAL A 150 11.57 -15.17 3.14
N GLU A 151 12.80 -14.81 2.85
CA GLU A 151 13.16 -13.48 2.35
C GLU A 151 12.73 -13.33 0.90
N VAL A 152 12.09 -12.22 0.57
CA VAL A 152 11.67 -11.90 -0.80
C VAL A 152 12.38 -10.67 -1.31
N HIS A 153 12.74 -10.71 -2.58
CA HIS A 153 13.38 -9.60 -3.29
C HIS A 153 12.36 -8.89 -4.16
N ILE A 154 12.26 -7.57 -3.98
CA ILE A 154 11.28 -6.72 -4.64
C ILE A 154 12.03 -5.57 -5.32
N PHE A 155 11.94 -5.47 -6.63
CA PHE A 155 12.56 -4.39 -7.39
C PHE A 155 11.58 -3.22 -7.49
N VAL A 156 11.95 -2.08 -6.92
CA VAL A 156 11.16 -0.85 -6.92
C VAL A 156 11.82 0.18 -7.83
N GLY A 157 11.11 0.58 -8.87
CA GLY A 157 11.50 1.73 -9.68
C GLY A 157 11.10 3.01 -8.95
N LEU A 158 12.10 3.85 -8.68
CA LEU A 158 11.96 5.00 -7.80
C LEU A 158 12.47 6.28 -8.48
N PHE A 159 11.74 7.38 -8.33
CA PHE A 159 12.22 8.72 -8.61
C PHE A 159 12.60 9.40 -7.30
N HIS A 160 13.88 9.70 -7.12
CA HIS A 160 14.40 10.46 -5.99
C HIS A 160 14.17 11.96 -6.19
N THR A 161 13.24 12.54 -5.46
CA THR A 161 12.86 13.95 -5.63
C THR A 161 13.97 14.92 -5.30
N LEU A 162 14.79 14.64 -4.29
CA LEU A 162 15.91 15.50 -3.91
C LEU A 162 17.07 15.44 -4.93
N LYS A 163 17.38 14.26 -5.44
CA LYS A 163 18.46 14.05 -6.42
C LYS A 163 18.01 14.29 -7.86
N LYS A 164 16.68 14.31 -8.10
CA LYS A 164 16.07 14.43 -9.43
C LYS A 164 16.50 13.32 -10.40
N GLU A 165 16.66 12.11 -9.89
CA GLU A 165 17.12 10.96 -10.67
C GLU A 165 16.20 9.75 -10.47
N ARG A 166 16.15 8.88 -11.48
CA ARG A 166 15.46 7.59 -11.44
C ARG A 166 16.44 6.48 -11.15
N SER A 167 16.04 5.56 -10.29
CA SER A 167 16.82 4.36 -10.01
C SER A 167 15.88 3.15 -9.83
N THR A 168 16.43 1.97 -9.91
CA THR A 168 15.76 0.74 -9.47
C THR A 168 16.49 0.22 -8.25
N ILE A 169 15.75 0.06 -7.16
CA ILE A 169 16.26 -0.40 -5.88
C ILE A 169 15.72 -1.79 -5.61
N GLU A 170 16.59 -2.70 -5.19
CA GLU A 170 16.21 -4.03 -4.72
C GLU A 170 15.97 -3.97 -3.21
N LEU A 171 14.70 -4.07 -2.83
CA LEU A 171 14.28 -4.19 -1.45
C LEU A 171 14.23 -5.67 -1.06
N THR A 172 14.90 -5.98 0.03
CA THR A 172 14.82 -7.30 0.67
C THR A 172 13.86 -7.19 1.85
N ALA A 173 12.81 -7.98 1.83
CA ALA A 173 11.77 -7.98 2.86
C ALA A 173 11.51 -9.37 3.42
N ASN A 174 11.36 -9.44 4.74
CA ASN A 174 10.91 -10.66 5.40
C ASN A 174 9.38 -10.75 5.33
N LEU A 175 8.88 -11.93 5.03
CA LEU A 175 7.46 -12.21 5.08
C LEU A 175 7.00 -12.38 6.52
N SER A 176 6.00 -11.62 6.93
CA SER A 176 5.40 -11.67 8.26
C SER A 176 3.89 -11.82 8.19
N GLU A 177 3.33 -12.59 9.12
CA GLU A 177 1.88 -12.68 9.34
C GLU A 177 1.37 -11.56 10.25
N LEU A 178 2.28 -10.82 10.87
CA LEU A 178 1.97 -9.69 11.73
C LEU A 178 1.92 -8.39 10.90
N GLY A 179 1.15 -7.42 11.38
CA GLY A 179 1.13 -6.08 10.80
C GLY A 179 2.49 -5.38 10.89
N GLU A 180 2.80 -4.52 9.94
CA GLU A 180 4.01 -3.72 9.93
C GLU A 180 3.83 -2.48 10.80
N VAL A 181 4.76 -2.23 11.71
CA VAL A 181 4.80 -1.04 12.56
C VAL A 181 5.80 -0.05 11.98
N ILE A 182 5.33 1.14 11.59
CA ILE A 182 6.20 2.21 11.13
C ILE A 182 6.69 3.00 12.33
N THR A 183 8.01 3.02 12.53
CA THR A 183 8.67 3.76 13.62
C THR A 183 9.35 5.00 13.06
N SER A 184 8.93 6.15 13.55
CA SER A 184 9.54 7.46 13.23
C SER A 184 10.74 7.77 14.11
#